data_6d1af48989e9920153d947b149239ec5
#
_entry.id   6d1af48989e9920153d947b149239ec5
#
_cell.length_a   1.000
_cell.length_b   1.000
_cell.length_c   1.000
_cell.angle_alpha   90.00
_cell.angle_beta   90.00
_cell.angle_gamma   90.00
#
_symmetry.space_group_name_H-M   'P 1'
#
loop_
_entity.id
_entity.type
_entity.pdbx_description
1 polymer ?
#
loop_
_entity_poly.entity_id
_entity_poly.type
_entity_poly.pdbx_seq_one_letter_code
_entity_poly.pdbx_strand_id
1 'polypeptide(L)'
;MTDKITVTSGWKARSLVQELKPFRNNSTSGHGPKNSSLWGEYQTYPDGDAVYVVYSYRRSWPLYANWKGIWFANEDKFSRTTTKHSSQAHPLTTVVHVSKIDLEYLILFGKPDDSALVKAAQLNLLPDELMPLAVKARIGGK
;
A
#
# COMPACT_ATOMS: atom_id res chain seq x y z
N MET A 1 -20.89 10.64 -3.26
CA MET A 1 -20.41 11.38 -2.10
C MET A 1 -18.92 11.11 -1.91
N THR A 2 -18.13 12.14 -1.97
CA THR A 2 -16.68 11.99 -1.79
C THR A 2 -16.36 11.89 -0.32
N ASP A 3 -15.57 10.89 0.05
CA ASP A 3 -15.08 10.78 1.41
C ASP A 3 -14.22 11.98 1.75
N LYS A 4 -14.44 12.54 2.92
CA LYS A 4 -13.59 13.61 3.39
C LYS A 4 -12.20 13.08 3.67
N ILE A 5 -11.19 13.76 3.12
CA ILE A 5 -9.80 13.44 3.45
C ILE A 5 -9.54 13.96 4.86
N THR A 6 -9.16 13.06 5.75
CA THR A 6 -8.81 13.42 7.12
C THR A 6 -7.39 13.95 7.15
N VAL A 7 -7.23 15.16 7.71
CA VAL A 7 -5.90 15.73 7.96
C VAL A 7 -5.44 15.24 9.32
N THR A 8 -4.22 14.70 9.41
CA THR A 8 -3.72 14.10 10.65
C THR A 8 -2.24 14.37 10.85
N SER A 9 -1.76 14.18 12.06
CA SER A 9 -0.32 14.17 12.35
C SER A 9 0.23 12.75 12.24
N GLY A 10 1.56 12.65 12.05
CA GLY A 10 2.23 11.40 11.64
C GLY A 10 1.72 10.12 12.26
N TRP A 11 1.83 9.97 13.58
CA TRP A 11 1.49 8.71 14.24
C TRP A 11 0.00 8.40 14.29
N LYS A 12 -0.86 9.37 14.09
CA LYS A 12 -2.30 9.16 14.00
C LYS A 12 -2.70 8.54 12.66
N ALA A 13 -1.84 8.63 11.66
CA ALA A 13 -2.09 8.03 10.36
C ALA A 13 -2.28 6.51 10.47
N ARG A 14 -1.62 5.86 11.43
CA ARG A 14 -1.69 4.41 11.61
C ARG A 14 -3.13 3.91 11.78
N SER A 15 -3.92 4.59 12.62
CA SER A 15 -5.33 4.24 12.81
C SER A 15 -6.13 4.35 11.51
N LEU A 16 -5.88 5.42 10.76
CA LEU A 16 -6.59 5.63 9.49
C LEU A 16 -6.21 4.60 8.45
N VAL A 17 -4.93 4.20 8.41
CA VAL A 17 -4.46 3.14 7.53
C VAL A 17 -5.15 1.81 7.87
N GLN A 18 -5.20 1.46 9.16
CA GLN A 18 -5.85 0.24 9.61
C GLN A 18 -7.33 0.20 9.24
N GLU A 19 -7.98 1.36 9.23
CA GLU A 19 -9.39 1.49 8.87
C GLU A 19 -9.62 1.72 7.38
N LEU A 20 -8.54 1.73 6.58
CA LEU A 20 -8.60 1.95 5.13
C LEU A 20 -9.26 3.28 4.77
N LYS A 21 -8.98 4.31 5.55
CA LYS A 21 -9.56 5.63 5.34
C LYS A 21 -8.59 6.56 4.63
N PRO A 22 -9.07 7.35 3.66
CA PRO A 22 -8.23 8.37 3.04
C PRO A 22 -7.75 9.38 4.06
N PHE A 23 -6.48 9.78 3.97
CA PHE A 23 -5.93 10.76 4.89
C PHE A 23 -4.78 11.53 4.23
N ARG A 24 -4.45 12.64 4.84
CA ARG A 24 -3.26 13.40 4.49
C ARG A 24 -2.57 13.82 5.80
N ASN A 25 -1.28 13.56 5.87
CA ASN A 25 -0.47 14.08 6.95
C ASN A 25 -0.09 15.51 6.59
N ASN A 26 -0.58 16.47 7.38
CA ASN A 26 -0.24 17.85 7.17
C ASN A 26 0.98 18.18 8.04
N SER A 27 2.11 18.49 7.41
CA SER A 27 3.28 18.96 8.12
C SER A 27 3.01 20.36 8.63
N THR A 28 2.49 20.45 9.85
CA THR A 28 2.10 21.72 10.45
C THR A 28 3.28 22.54 10.96
N SER A 29 4.47 21.93 11.02
CA SER A 29 5.65 22.62 11.53
C SER A 29 6.20 23.69 10.62
N GLY A 30 5.80 23.69 9.36
CA GLY A 30 6.29 24.66 8.38
C GLY A 30 7.78 24.55 8.08
N HIS A 31 8.46 23.60 8.67
CA HIS A 31 9.91 23.47 8.59
C HIS A 31 10.38 22.28 7.78
N GLY A 32 9.48 21.52 7.19
CA GLY A 32 9.86 20.39 6.35
C GLY A 32 9.72 20.70 4.88
N PRO A 33 10.42 19.97 4.02
CA PRO A 33 10.18 20.11 2.58
C PRO A 33 8.73 19.81 2.27
N LYS A 34 8.15 20.57 1.34
CA LYS A 34 6.75 20.37 0.92
C LYS A 34 6.49 18.96 0.40
N ASN A 35 7.55 18.19 0.14
CA ASN A 35 7.49 16.85 -0.41
C ASN A 35 7.53 15.76 0.65
N SER A 36 7.54 16.09 1.94
CA SER A 36 7.57 15.09 3.02
C SER A 36 6.18 14.64 3.46
N SER A 37 5.22 14.70 2.56
CA SER A 37 3.84 14.31 2.84
C SER A 37 3.69 12.80 2.93
N LEU A 38 2.83 12.38 3.85
CA LEU A 38 2.37 11.01 3.97
C LEU A 38 0.86 11.05 3.77
N TRP A 39 0.34 10.25 2.82
CA TRP A 39 -1.11 10.23 2.60
C TRP A 39 -1.58 8.87 2.11
N GLY A 40 -2.88 8.60 2.33
CA GLY A 40 -3.54 7.40 1.83
C GLY A 40 -4.73 7.75 0.96
N GLU A 41 -4.90 7.03 -0.14
CA GLU A 41 -6.00 7.26 -1.06
C GLU A 41 -6.37 5.96 -1.77
N TYR A 42 -7.58 5.95 -2.34
CA TYR A 42 -8.02 4.84 -3.16
C TYR A 42 -7.69 5.10 -4.63
N GLN A 43 -7.20 4.06 -5.30
CA GLN A 43 -7.11 4.02 -6.76
C GLN A 43 -8.23 3.13 -7.26
N THR A 44 -8.94 3.59 -8.30
CA THR A 44 -10.05 2.86 -8.89
C THR A 44 -9.70 2.37 -10.29
N TYR A 45 -10.36 1.30 -10.71
CA TYR A 45 -10.06 0.62 -11.98
C TYR A 45 -11.36 0.33 -12.75
N PRO A 46 -11.25 0.15 -14.10
CA PRO A 46 -12.46 -0.06 -14.92
C PRO A 46 -13.30 -1.27 -14.52
N ASP A 47 -12.70 -2.29 -13.90
CA ASP A 47 -13.43 -3.48 -13.46
C ASP A 47 -14.15 -3.29 -12.12
N GLY A 48 -14.06 -2.09 -11.55
CA GLY A 48 -14.79 -1.75 -10.33
C GLY A 48 -14.07 -2.01 -9.02
N ASP A 49 -12.95 -2.71 -9.02
CA ASP A 49 -12.16 -2.92 -7.81
C ASP A 49 -11.40 -1.64 -7.44
N ALA A 50 -11.13 -1.48 -6.17
CA ALA A 50 -10.35 -0.37 -5.67
C ALA A 50 -9.18 -0.89 -4.84
N VAL A 51 -8.05 -0.21 -4.91
CA VAL A 51 -6.87 -0.51 -4.11
C VAL A 51 -6.58 0.71 -3.24
N TYR A 52 -6.45 0.48 -1.93
CA TYR A 52 -6.06 1.55 -1.01
C TYR A 52 -4.54 1.63 -0.96
N VAL A 53 -3.98 2.81 -1.20
CA VAL A 53 -2.53 3.00 -1.31
C VAL A 53 -2.07 4.10 -0.37
N VAL A 54 -0.96 3.84 0.31
CA VAL A 54 -0.29 4.82 1.17
C VAL A 54 1.02 5.23 0.50
N TYR A 55 1.20 6.54 0.33
CA TYR A 55 2.38 7.10 -0.34
C TYR A 55 3.21 7.93 0.64
N SER A 56 4.52 7.97 0.37
CA SER A 56 5.46 8.87 1.03
C SER A 56 6.08 9.80 -0.01
N TYR A 57 6.06 11.09 0.21
CA TYR A 57 6.56 12.17 -0.66
C TYR A 57 5.73 12.37 -1.92
N ARG A 58 5.59 11.36 -2.74
CA ARG A 58 4.96 11.45 -4.07
C ARG A 58 4.30 10.13 -4.43
N ARG A 59 3.46 10.19 -5.45
CA ARG A 59 2.84 8.99 -6.01
C ARG A 59 3.84 8.00 -6.58
N SER A 60 5.04 8.45 -6.91
CA SER A 60 6.10 7.57 -7.38
C SER A 60 6.75 6.76 -6.26
N TRP A 61 6.38 7.00 -4.99
CA TRP A 61 6.92 6.23 -3.88
C TRP A 61 5.82 5.66 -2.98
N PRO A 62 5.16 4.58 -3.41
CA PRO A 62 4.18 3.91 -2.56
C PRO A 62 4.85 3.16 -1.42
N LEU A 63 4.21 3.15 -0.26
CA LEU A 63 4.67 2.41 0.93
C LEU A 63 3.87 1.13 1.13
N TYR A 64 2.56 1.21 1.02
CA TYR A 64 1.64 0.11 1.27
C TYR A 64 0.50 0.15 0.27
N ALA A 65 -0.03 -1.02 -0.05
CA ALA A 65 -1.26 -1.13 -0.82
C ALA A 65 -2.10 -2.26 -0.25
N ASN A 66 -3.39 -2.03 -0.13
CA ASN A 66 -4.34 -3.05 0.31
C ASN A 66 -5.19 -3.48 -0.88
N TRP A 67 -5.09 -4.75 -1.23
CA TRP A 67 -5.86 -5.36 -2.29
C TRP A 67 -6.65 -6.53 -1.71
N LYS A 68 -7.98 -6.43 -1.76
CA LYS A 68 -8.88 -7.48 -1.27
C LYS A 68 -8.56 -7.93 0.17
N GLY A 69 -8.21 -6.97 1.02
CA GLY A 69 -7.88 -7.23 2.41
C GLY A 69 -6.45 -7.65 2.68
N ILE A 70 -5.62 -7.77 1.66
CA ILE A 70 -4.23 -8.19 1.80
C ILE A 70 -3.33 -6.96 1.71
N TRP A 71 -2.45 -6.78 2.70
CA TRP A 71 -1.50 -5.67 2.71
C TRP A 71 -0.20 -6.07 2.03
N PHE A 72 0.20 -5.26 1.06
CA PHE A 72 1.51 -5.36 0.39
C PHE A 72 2.35 -4.17 0.82
N ALA A 73 3.60 -4.41 1.14
CA ALA A 73 4.52 -3.38 1.62
C ALA A 73 5.73 -3.28 0.69
N ASN A 74 6.15 -2.04 0.43
CA ASN A 74 7.37 -1.77 -0.32
C ASN A 74 8.58 -2.10 0.54
N GLU A 75 9.39 -3.07 0.12
CA GLU A 75 10.61 -3.43 0.85
C GLU A 75 11.77 -2.47 0.56
N ASP A 76 11.67 -1.68 -0.51
CA ASP A 76 12.71 -0.73 -0.86
C ASP A 76 12.61 0.52 0.00
N LYS A 77 13.75 1.11 0.32
CA LYS A 77 13.83 2.32 1.14
C LYS A 77 14.44 3.44 0.31
N PHE A 78 13.81 4.61 0.35
CA PHE A 78 14.31 5.79 -0.35
C PHE A 78 15.17 6.68 0.56
N SER A 79 14.72 6.88 1.81
CA SER A 79 15.38 7.79 2.74
C SER A 79 14.98 7.48 4.17
N ARG A 80 15.60 8.19 5.13
CA ARG A 80 15.21 8.10 6.54
C ARG A 80 13.75 8.54 6.74
N THR A 81 13.30 9.55 6.00
CA THR A 81 11.92 10.01 6.08
C THR A 81 10.96 8.93 5.58
N THR A 82 11.31 8.23 4.51
CA THR A 82 10.52 7.11 4.01
C THR A 82 10.41 6.01 5.06
N THR A 83 11.51 5.69 5.74
CA THR A 83 11.51 4.70 6.81
C THR A 83 10.60 5.13 7.96
N LYS A 84 10.65 6.40 8.35
CA LYS A 84 9.78 6.96 9.39
C LYS A 84 8.32 6.87 8.97
N HIS A 85 8.00 7.24 7.72
CA HIS A 85 6.64 7.17 7.19
C HIS A 85 6.14 5.72 7.16
N SER A 86 6.99 4.77 6.79
CA SER A 86 6.63 3.35 6.82
C SER A 86 6.22 2.89 8.21
N SER A 87 6.92 3.34 9.24
CA SER A 87 6.58 3.02 10.61
C SER A 87 5.29 3.69 11.05
N GLN A 88 5.11 4.96 10.72
CA GLN A 88 3.93 5.73 11.09
C GLN A 88 2.65 5.21 10.45
N ALA A 89 2.75 4.67 9.24
CA ALA A 89 1.61 4.20 8.48
C ALA A 89 1.46 2.67 8.51
N HIS A 90 2.27 1.97 9.30
CA HIS A 90 2.22 0.51 9.34
C HIS A 90 0.84 0.02 9.78
N PRO A 91 0.20 -0.90 9.02
CA PRO A 91 -1.14 -1.37 9.37
C PRO A 91 -1.19 -2.28 10.61
N LEU A 92 -0.05 -2.61 11.21
CA LEU A 92 0.07 -3.46 12.41
C LEU A 92 -0.56 -4.84 12.23
N THR A 93 -0.40 -5.39 11.05
CA THR A 93 -0.80 -6.75 10.71
C THR A 93 0.26 -7.34 9.78
N THR A 94 0.08 -8.60 9.42
CA THR A 94 1.01 -9.24 8.48
C THR A 94 0.94 -8.55 7.12
N VAL A 95 2.10 -8.22 6.58
CA VAL A 95 2.21 -7.60 5.26
C VAL A 95 3.07 -8.47 4.36
N VAL A 96 2.78 -8.43 3.06
CA VAL A 96 3.58 -9.12 2.04
C VAL A 96 4.63 -8.13 1.55
N HIS A 97 5.89 -8.41 1.81
CA HIS A 97 6.99 -7.53 1.36
C HIS A 97 7.29 -7.79 -0.11
N VAL A 98 7.20 -6.74 -0.91
CA VAL A 98 7.43 -6.82 -2.35
C VAL A 98 8.36 -5.68 -2.77
N SER A 99 8.97 -5.81 -3.95
CA SER A 99 9.77 -4.73 -4.50
C SER A 99 8.89 -3.53 -4.86
N LYS A 100 9.50 -2.37 -4.98
CA LYS A 100 8.79 -1.17 -5.43
C LYS A 100 8.11 -1.40 -6.78
N ILE A 101 8.79 -2.10 -7.69
CA ILE A 101 8.25 -2.40 -9.02
C ILE A 101 6.99 -3.25 -8.92
N ASP A 102 7.00 -4.28 -8.07
CA ASP A 102 5.84 -5.14 -7.88
C ASP A 102 4.66 -4.37 -7.26
N LEU A 103 4.96 -3.47 -6.33
CA LEU A 103 3.92 -2.66 -5.71
C LEU A 103 3.34 -1.67 -6.72
N GLU A 104 4.17 -1.07 -7.55
CA GLU A 104 3.72 -0.18 -8.62
C GLU A 104 2.84 -0.91 -9.63
N TYR A 105 3.17 -2.17 -9.93
CA TYR A 105 2.33 -3.00 -10.81
C TYR A 105 0.93 -3.16 -10.23
N LEU A 106 0.84 -3.49 -8.94
CA LEU A 106 -0.45 -3.63 -8.26
C LEU A 106 -1.26 -2.34 -8.36
N ILE A 107 -0.62 -1.20 -8.12
CA ILE A 107 -1.29 0.09 -8.14
C ILE A 107 -1.74 0.44 -9.56
N LEU A 108 -0.92 0.16 -10.56
CA LEU A 108 -1.23 0.51 -11.95
C LEU A 108 -2.35 -0.35 -12.53
N PHE A 109 -2.33 -1.65 -12.24
CA PHE A 109 -3.27 -2.59 -12.84
C PHE A 109 -4.42 -3.03 -11.93
N GLY A 110 -4.39 -2.66 -10.66
CA GLY A 110 -5.44 -3.04 -9.71
C GLY A 110 -5.40 -4.49 -9.27
N LYS A 111 -4.29 -5.17 -9.51
CA LYS A 111 -4.09 -6.57 -9.11
C LYS A 111 -2.60 -6.83 -8.94
N PRO A 112 -2.21 -7.74 -8.02
CA PRO A 112 -0.80 -8.08 -7.84
C PRO A 112 -0.26 -8.85 -9.05
N ASP A 113 1.04 -8.72 -9.27
CA ASP A 113 1.71 -9.54 -10.26
C ASP A 113 1.93 -10.97 -9.72
N ASP A 114 2.49 -11.85 -10.55
CA ASP A 114 2.70 -13.24 -10.19
C ASP A 114 3.59 -13.40 -8.96
N SER A 115 4.65 -12.60 -8.87
CA SER A 115 5.56 -12.64 -7.73
C SER A 115 4.86 -12.30 -6.43
N ALA A 116 4.05 -11.24 -6.43
CA ALA A 116 3.31 -10.81 -5.25
C ALA A 116 2.26 -11.85 -4.84
N LEU A 117 1.57 -12.45 -5.80
CA LEU A 117 0.58 -13.50 -5.51
C LEU A 117 1.22 -14.72 -4.85
N VAL A 118 2.36 -15.16 -5.35
CA VAL A 118 3.07 -16.31 -4.78
C VAL A 118 3.52 -15.99 -3.36
N LYS A 119 4.05 -14.81 -3.11
CA LYS A 119 4.46 -14.40 -1.76
C LYS A 119 3.28 -14.37 -0.80
N ALA A 120 2.14 -13.84 -1.23
CA ALA A 120 0.93 -13.82 -0.41
C ALA A 120 0.44 -15.23 -0.07
N ALA A 121 0.49 -16.14 -1.04
CA ALA A 121 0.12 -17.54 -0.82
C ALA A 121 1.05 -18.22 0.19
N GLN A 122 2.34 -17.94 0.10
CA GLN A 122 3.33 -18.50 1.02
C GLN A 122 3.08 -18.10 2.47
N LEU A 123 2.47 -16.93 2.68
CA LEU A 123 2.12 -16.44 4.00
C LEU A 123 0.69 -16.81 4.41
N ASN A 124 0.02 -17.63 3.62
CA ASN A 124 -1.36 -18.06 3.86
C ASN A 124 -2.34 -16.88 3.95
N LEU A 125 -2.09 -15.85 3.19
CA LEU A 125 -2.93 -14.64 3.19
C LEU A 125 -3.99 -14.65 2.09
N LEU A 126 -3.83 -15.50 1.06
CA LEU A 126 -4.83 -15.57 0.00
C LEU A 126 -6.04 -16.37 0.44
N PRO A 127 -7.26 -15.82 0.27
CA PRO A 127 -8.48 -16.61 0.44
C PRO A 127 -8.53 -17.78 -0.54
N ASP A 128 -9.27 -18.83 -0.20
CA ASP A 128 -9.37 -20.02 -1.06
C ASP A 128 -9.80 -19.67 -2.48
N GLU A 129 -10.70 -18.72 -2.64
CA GLU A 129 -11.20 -18.28 -3.95
C GLU A 129 -10.14 -17.63 -4.82
N LEU A 130 -9.05 -17.14 -4.21
CA LEU A 130 -7.94 -16.50 -4.93
C LEU A 130 -6.74 -17.42 -5.08
N MET A 131 -6.73 -18.58 -4.42
CA MET A 131 -5.60 -19.52 -4.51
C MET A 131 -5.31 -19.99 -5.93
N PRO A 132 -6.32 -20.20 -6.81
CA PRO A 132 -6.01 -20.57 -8.21
C PRO A 132 -5.13 -19.57 -8.94
N LEU A 133 -5.21 -18.28 -8.58
CA LEU A 133 -4.34 -17.25 -9.19
C LEU A 133 -2.87 -17.49 -8.83
N ALA A 134 -2.60 -17.85 -7.57
CA ALA A 134 -1.24 -18.12 -7.13
C ALA A 134 -0.69 -19.41 -7.74
N VAL A 135 -1.52 -20.43 -7.87
CA VAL A 135 -1.13 -21.69 -8.52
C VAL A 135 -0.76 -21.43 -9.98
N LYS A 136 -1.59 -20.66 -10.69
CA LYS A 136 -1.32 -20.30 -12.09
C LYS A 136 -0.04 -19.48 -12.19
N ALA A 137 0.19 -18.55 -11.29
CA ALA A 137 1.38 -17.72 -11.25
C ALA A 137 2.64 -18.57 -11.06
N ARG A 138 2.59 -19.53 -10.12
CA ARG A 138 3.72 -20.41 -9.86
C ARG A 138 4.07 -21.27 -11.09
N ILE A 139 3.07 -21.77 -11.80
CA ILE A 139 3.28 -22.57 -13.01
C ILE A 139 3.82 -21.72 -14.15
N GLY A 140 3.27 -20.52 -14.32
CA GLY A 140 3.68 -19.61 -15.38
C GLY A 140 4.97 -18.87 -15.13
N GLY A 141 5.42 -18.82 -13.88
CA GLY A 141 6.56 -18.01 -13.44
C GLY A 141 7.92 -18.71 -13.52
N LYS A 142 8.09 -19.57 -14.42
CA LYS A 142 9.36 -20.29 -14.60
C LYS A 142 10.51 -19.36 -14.94
#